data_3eea1f26b0a4edbd00ac5e511b1596ae
#
_entry.id   3eea1f26b0a4edbd00ac5e511b1596ae
#
_cell.length_a   1.000
_cell.length_b   1.000
_cell.length_c   1.000
_cell.angle_alpha   90.00
_cell.angle_beta   90.00
_cell.angle_gamma   90.00
#
_symmetry.space_group_name_H-M   'P 1'
#
loop_
_entity.id
_entity.type
_entity.pdbx_description
1 polymer ?
#
loop_
_entity_poly.entity_id
_entity_poly.type
_entity_poly.pdbx_seq_one_letter_code
_entity_poly.pdbx_strand_id
1 'polypeptide(L)'
;ISRGLVGSEMCIRDRVKKGIGNHTPVLKKPQDVVLFGFGRIGRLITRLILEDTGAGETFSLKAVVVRQSKAEDLFKRAELMRRDSVHGSFKGTIRVDEESNTLVMNGNPVKFIYANNPDEVDYSKHNIDKAILIDNTGVYRDKKGLSKHLKSKGVSKVLLTAPTKGELKNIVYGVNHKDISDKDKILGAASCTTNAIVPLLKAISEEYGIDNGCLLYTSPSPRDLDL
;
A
#
# COMPACT_ATOMS: atom_id res chain seq x y z
N ILE A 1 -2.99 34.89 -36.14
CA ILE A 1 -3.78 34.20 -35.05
C ILE A 1 -2.91 33.21 -34.22
N SER A 2 -1.57 33.15 -34.42
CA SER A 2 -0.72 32.15 -33.73
C SER A 2 0.13 32.68 -32.56
N ARG A 3 -0.07 33.91 -32.09
CA ARG A 3 0.71 34.52 -30.99
C ARG A 3 0.16 34.30 -29.56
N GLY A 4 -1.04 33.75 -29.41
CA GLY A 4 -1.68 33.59 -28.11
C GLY A 4 -1.28 32.30 -27.33
N LEU A 5 -0.90 31.23 -28.02
CA LEU A 5 -0.62 29.94 -27.43
C LEU A 5 0.79 29.79 -26.84
N VAL A 6 1.78 30.44 -27.48
CA VAL A 6 3.17 30.38 -27.03
C VAL A 6 3.38 31.10 -25.68
N GLY A 7 2.65 32.17 -25.42
CA GLY A 7 2.70 32.89 -24.16
C GLY A 7 2.07 32.14 -22.99
N SER A 8 1.03 31.33 -23.24
CA SER A 8 0.36 30.54 -22.20
C SER A 8 1.19 29.32 -21.78
N GLU A 9 1.84 28.65 -22.73
CA GLU A 9 2.73 27.52 -22.40
C GLU A 9 3.96 27.95 -21.60
N MET A 10 4.55 29.08 -21.93
CA MET A 10 5.68 29.66 -21.20
C MET A 10 5.26 30.06 -19.76
N CYS A 11 4.05 30.66 -19.61
CA CYS A 11 3.51 30.99 -18.28
C CYS A 11 3.19 29.77 -17.42
N ILE A 12 2.70 28.70 -18.04
CA ILE A 12 2.44 27.43 -17.34
C ILE A 12 3.77 26.80 -16.93
N ARG A 13 4.76 26.76 -17.80
CA ARG A 13 6.09 26.22 -17.52
C ARG A 13 6.82 26.99 -16.41
N ASP A 14 6.70 28.32 -16.38
CA ASP A 14 7.30 29.15 -15.33
C ASP A 14 6.56 29.05 -14.00
N ARG A 15 5.23 28.91 -14.02
CA ARG A 15 4.44 28.61 -12.80
C ARG A 15 4.74 27.24 -12.25
N VAL A 16 4.85 26.24 -13.10
CA VAL A 16 5.24 24.87 -12.71
C VAL A 16 6.66 24.88 -12.13
N LYS A 17 7.62 25.55 -12.77
CA LYS A 17 8.98 25.70 -12.23
C LYS A 17 9.03 26.46 -10.91
N LYS A 18 8.22 27.51 -10.72
CA LYS A 18 8.12 28.23 -9.45
C LYS A 18 7.41 27.43 -8.36
N GLY A 19 6.42 26.59 -8.71
CA GLY A 19 5.72 25.70 -7.79
C GLY A 19 6.53 24.48 -7.39
N ILE A 20 7.44 24.02 -8.24
CA ILE A 20 8.39 22.93 -8.00
C ILE A 20 9.64 23.43 -7.25
N GLY A 21 9.73 24.75 -7.00
CA GLY A 21 10.89 25.36 -6.43
C GLY A 21 11.30 24.75 -5.09
N ASN A 22 12.55 24.23 -5.03
CA ASN A 22 13.28 23.82 -3.81
C ASN A 22 12.72 22.66 -2.98
N HIS A 23 11.88 21.79 -3.53
CA HIS A 23 11.64 20.49 -2.92
C HIS A 23 12.89 19.62 -3.12
N THR A 24 13.74 19.56 -2.10
CA THR A 24 14.72 18.46 -2.01
C THR A 24 13.94 17.18 -1.75
N PRO A 25 14.00 16.21 -2.67
CA PRO A 25 13.31 14.93 -2.43
C PRO A 25 13.83 14.31 -1.14
N VAL A 26 12.93 13.86 -0.27
CA VAL A 26 13.26 13.18 0.98
C VAL A 26 14.13 11.96 0.73
N LEU A 27 13.97 11.33 -0.43
CA LEU A 27 14.76 10.20 -0.89
C LEU A 27 15.35 10.52 -2.27
N LYS A 28 16.62 10.17 -2.47
CA LYS A 28 17.29 10.27 -3.79
C LYS A 28 16.61 9.40 -4.86
N LYS A 29 15.95 8.33 -4.46
CA LYS A 29 15.17 7.42 -5.28
C LYS A 29 13.95 6.99 -4.48
N PRO A 30 12.73 6.97 -5.08
CA PRO A 30 11.54 6.44 -4.43
C PRO A 30 11.76 5.01 -3.92
N GLN A 31 11.17 4.69 -2.77
CA GLN A 31 11.18 3.34 -2.22
C GLN A 31 10.26 2.44 -3.04
N ASP A 32 10.78 1.37 -3.61
CA ASP A 32 9.97 0.39 -4.32
C ASP A 32 9.00 -0.31 -3.37
N VAL A 33 7.75 -0.42 -3.77
CA VAL A 33 6.68 -1.11 -3.03
C VAL A 33 6.10 -2.22 -3.91
N VAL A 34 5.85 -3.37 -3.29
CA VAL A 34 5.15 -4.50 -3.89
C VAL A 34 3.98 -4.87 -2.99
N LEU A 35 2.80 -5.06 -3.56
CA LEU A 35 1.65 -5.57 -2.84
C LEU A 35 1.49 -7.07 -3.12
N PHE A 36 1.31 -7.85 -2.08
CA PHE A 36 0.94 -9.25 -2.17
C PHE A 36 -0.54 -9.40 -1.78
N GLY A 37 -1.39 -9.62 -2.78
CA GLY A 37 -2.84 -9.57 -2.66
C GLY A 37 -3.46 -8.24 -3.09
N PHE A 38 -4.55 -8.31 -3.89
CA PHE A 38 -5.26 -7.15 -4.42
C PHE A 38 -6.75 -7.20 -4.07
N GLY A 39 -7.02 -7.54 -2.82
CA GLY A 39 -8.34 -7.44 -2.19
C GLY A 39 -8.70 -5.97 -1.89
N ARG A 40 -9.70 -5.72 -1.07
CA ARG A 40 -10.11 -4.35 -0.71
C ARG A 40 -8.95 -3.55 -0.12
N ILE A 41 -8.23 -4.10 0.86
CA ILE A 41 -7.10 -3.43 1.50
C ILE A 41 -5.99 -3.11 0.50
N GLY A 42 -5.60 -4.08 -0.35
CA GLY A 42 -4.58 -3.85 -1.37
C GLY A 42 -4.97 -2.72 -2.33
N ARG A 43 -6.23 -2.66 -2.77
CA ARG A 43 -6.73 -1.58 -3.63
C ARG A 43 -6.74 -0.21 -2.93
N LEU A 44 -7.10 -0.16 -1.66
CA LEU A 44 -7.08 1.09 -0.89
C LEU A 44 -5.65 1.59 -0.67
N ILE A 45 -4.71 0.71 -0.35
CA ILE A 45 -3.29 1.07 -0.26
C ILE A 45 -2.76 1.56 -1.60
N THR A 46 -3.15 0.91 -2.70
CA THR A 46 -2.80 1.39 -4.05
C THR A 46 -3.29 2.82 -4.28
N ARG A 47 -4.53 3.14 -3.90
CA ARG A 47 -5.08 4.51 -4.01
C ARG A 47 -4.25 5.49 -3.19
N LEU A 48 -3.97 5.18 -1.93
CA LEU A 48 -3.16 6.04 -1.06
C LEU A 48 -1.78 6.31 -1.65
N ILE A 49 -1.10 5.27 -2.16
CA ILE A 49 0.23 5.45 -2.77
C ILE A 49 0.16 6.32 -4.03
N LEU A 50 -0.88 6.19 -4.85
CA LEU A 50 -0.99 6.90 -6.12
C LEU A 50 -1.62 8.29 -6.00
N GLU A 51 -2.47 8.51 -5.00
CA GLU A 51 -3.20 9.78 -4.82
C GLU A 51 -2.50 10.72 -3.84
N ASP A 52 -1.98 10.20 -2.71
CA ASP A 52 -1.58 11.01 -1.57
C ASP A 52 -0.06 11.12 -1.35
N THR A 53 0.76 10.23 -1.91
CA THR A 53 2.21 10.20 -1.62
C THR A 53 3.06 10.90 -2.67
N GLY A 54 2.58 11.99 -3.26
CA GLY A 54 3.37 12.83 -4.17
C GLY A 54 3.69 12.15 -5.51
N ALA A 55 2.75 11.38 -6.07
CA ALA A 55 2.87 10.78 -7.42
C ALA A 55 4.16 9.94 -7.64
N GLY A 56 4.64 9.26 -6.61
CA GLY A 56 5.80 8.39 -6.70
C GLY A 56 7.13 9.00 -6.24
N GLU A 57 7.13 10.16 -5.59
CA GLU A 57 8.36 10.76 -5.05
C GLU A 57 8.90 10.01 -3.85
N THR A 58 8.01 9.49 -2.98
CA THR A 58 8.40 8.76 -1.77
C THR A 58 8.30 7.25 -1.96
N PHE A 59 7.17 6.79 -2.46
CA PHE A 59 6.89 5.38 -2.73
C PHE A 59 6.54 5.16 -4.19
N SER A 60 7.12 4.13 -4.79
CA SER A 60 6.81 3.71 -6.15
C SER A 60 6.20 2.30 -6.11
N LEU A 61 4.89 2.21 -6.37
CA LEU A 61 4.22 0.92 -6.50
C LEU A 61 4.64 0.28 -7.82
N LYS A 62 5.46 -0.75 -7.76
CA LYS A 62 6.03 -1.45 -8.92
C LYS A 62 5.21 -2.64 -9.37
N ALA A 63 4.76 -3.45 -8.41
CA ALA A 63 4.06 -4.67 -8.73
C ALA A 63 2.98 -5.02 -7.71
N VAL A 64 2.02 -5.79 -8.18
CA VAL A 64 0.98 -6.45 -7.38
C VAL A 64 1.01 -7.93 -7.70
N VAL A 65 1.18 -8.76 -6.67
CA VAL A 65 1.15 -10.22 -6.81
C VAL A 65 -0.24 -10.73 -6.47
N VAL A 66 -0.80 -11.54 -7.35
CA VAL A 66 -2.13 -12.12 -7.22
C VAL A 66 -2.14 -13.56 -7.67
N ARG A 67 -3.11 -14.33 -7.19
CA ARG A 67 -3.39 -15.63 -7.77
C ARG A 67 -4.07 -15.46 -9.11
N GLN A 68 -3.67 -16.27 -10.08
CA GLN A 68 -4.38 -16.32 -11.35
C GLN A 68 -5.78 -16.93 -11.13
N SER A 69 -6.82 -16.27 -11.62
CA SER A 69 -8.16 -16.82 -11.51
C SER A 69 -8.69 -17.32 -12.87
N LYS A 70 -9.11 -16.43 -13.75
CA LYS A 70 -9.71 -16.78 -15.06
C LYS A 70 -9.19 -15.82 -16.14
N ALA A 71 -9.53 -16.09 -17.39
CA ALA A 71 -9.41 -15.10 -18.45
C ALA A 71 -10.10 -13.78 -18.01
N GLU A 72 -9.58 -12.65 -18.46
CA GLU A 72 -10.07 -11.29 -18.10
C GLU A 72 -9.87 -10.87 -16.62
N ASP A 73 -9.05 -11.59 -15.86
CA ASP A 73 -8.80 -11.28 -14.44
C ASP A 73 -8.29 -9.84 -14.25
N LEU A 74 -7.43 -9.37 -15.15
CA LEU A 74 -6.86 -8.01 -15.07
C LEU A 74 -7.92 -6.92 -15.27
N PHE A 75 -8.86 -7.08 -16.20
CA PHE A 75 -9.99 -6.17 -16.40
C PHE A 75 -10.88 -6.10 -15.17
N LYS A 76 -11.24 -7.25 -14.62
CA LYS A 76 -12.04 -7.33 -13.39
C LYS A 76 -11.34 -6.59 -12.23
N ARG A 77 -10.04 -6.72 -12.11
CA ARG A 77 -9.26 -6.00 -11.08
C ARG A 77 -9.24 -4.50 -11.32
N ALA A 78 -9.14 -4.08 -12.57
CA ALA A 78 -9.25 -2.67 -12.94
C ALA A 78 -10.62 -2.10 -12.59
N GLU A 79 -11.71 -2.81 -12.87
CA GLU A 79 -13.07 -2.38 -12.51
C GLU A 79 -13.25 -2.29 -10.99
N LEU A 80 -12.78 -3.28 -10.25
CA LEU A 80 -12.80 -3.25 -8.78
C LEU A 80 -11.94 -2.13 -8.19
N MET A 81 -10.89 -1.70 -8.91
CA MET A 81 -10.09 -0.54 -8.51
C MET A 81 -10.81 0.77 -8.78
N ARG A 82 -11.57 0.87 -9.88
CA ARG A 82 -12.33 2.07 -10.26
C ARG A 82 -13.40 2.44 -9.24
N ARG A 83 -14.04 1.44 -8.62
CA ARG A 83 -15.16 1.67 -7.69
C ARG A 83 -14.98 0.88 -6.40
N ASP A 84 -15.15 1.55 -5.28
CA ASP A 84 -15.28 0.93 -3.96
C ASP A 84 -16.59 1.36 -3.34
N SER A 85 -17.31 0.42 -2.73
CA SER A 85 -18.63 0.67 -2.16
C SER A 85 -18.64 1.62 -0.96
N VAL A 86 -17.50 1.76 -0.29
CA VAL A 86 -17.37 2.60 0.92
C VAL A 86 -16.57 3.87 0.61
N HIS A 87 -15.47 3.74 -0.14
CA HIS A 87 -14.51 4.82 -0.37
C HIS A 87 -14.72 5.54 -1.72
N GLY A 88 -15.76 5.15 -2.46
CA GLY A 88 -16.13 5.79 -3.71
C GLY A 88 -15.21 5.45 -4.89
N SER A 89 -15.25 6.30 -5.90
CA SER A 89 -14.50 6.08 -7.14
C SER A 89 -13.02 6.47 -6.99
N PHE A 90 -12.15 5.76 -7.71
CA PHE A 90 -10.74 6.14 -7.85
C PHE A 90 -10.62 7.49 -8.56
N LYS A 91 -9.82 8.39 -8.01
CA LYS A 91 -9.61 9.72 -8.58
C LYS A 91 -8.50 9.67 -9.62
N GLY A 92 -8.88 9.35 -10.86
CA GLY A 92 -7.93 9.32 -11.96
C GLY A 92 -8.25 8.30 -13.03
N THR A 93 -7.23 8.01 -13.85
CA THR A 93 -7.34 7.12 -15.00
C THR A 93 -6.74 5.75 -14.72
N ILE A 94 -7.38 4.72 -15.27
CA ILE A 94 -6.86 3.34 -15.25
C ILE A 94 -6.91 2.81 -16.67
N ARG A 95 -5.78 2.44 -17.22
CA ARG A 95 -5.64 1.73 -18.51
C ARG A 95 -5.12 0.35 -18.27
N VAL A 96 -5.72 -0.62 -18.95
CA VAL A 96 -5.30 -2.02 -18.92
C VAL A 96 -4.37 -2.29 -20.10
N ASP A 97 -3.25 -2.89 -19.84
CA ASP A 97 -2.31 -3.41 -20.83
C ASP A 97 -2.18 -4.91 -20.59
N GLU A 98 -2.91 -5.71 -21.37
CA GLU A 98 -2.94 -7.16 -21.23
C GLU A 98 -1.64 -7.81 -21.68
N GLU A 99 -1.02 -7.31 -22.74
CA GLU A 99 0.21 -7.90 -23.29
C GLU A 99 1.32 -7.90 -22.23
N SER A 100 1.43 -6.80 -21.51
CA SER A 100 2.41 -6.69 -20.43
C SER A 100 1.87 -7.05 -19.04
N ASN A 101 0.60 -7.48 -18.90
CA ASN A 101 -0.04 -7.68 -17.60
C ASN A 101 0.15 -6.47 -16.65
N THR A 102 -0.15 -5.29 -17.13
CA THR A 102 0.11 -4.04 -16.41
C THR A 102 -1.16 -3.18 -16.33
N LEU A 103 -1.43 -2.62 -15.16
CA LEU A 103 -2.38 -1.52 -15.01
C LEU A 103 -1.62 -0.20 -14.94
N VAL A 104 -1.90 0.70 -15.89
CA VAL A 104 -1.37 2.06 -15.84
C VAL A 104 -2.37 2.95 -15.13
N MET A 105 -2.05 3.31 -13.90
CA MET A 105 -2.92 4.10 -13.01
C MET A 105 -2.30 5.47 -12.78
N ASN A 106 -3.00 6.54 -13.17
CA ASN A 106 -2.50 7.93 -13.14
C ASN A 106 -1.09 8.05 -13.75
N GLY A 107 -0.86 7.36 -14.88
CA GLY A 107 0.43 7.34 -15.56
C GLY A 107 1.49 6.40 -14.94
N ASN A 108 1.23 5.80 -13.78
CA ASN A 108 2.14 4.87 -13.13
C ASN A 108 1.87 3.44 -13.59
N PRO A 109 2.83 2.77 -14.26
CA PRO A 109 2.69 1.38 -14.65
C PRO A 109 2.90 0.46 -13.44
N VAL A 110 1.89 -0.34 -13.12
CA VAL A 110 1.93 -1.33 -12.04
C VAL A 110 1.79 -2.73 -12.63
N LYS A 111 2.85 -3.52 -12.51
CA LYS A 111 2.92 -4.89 -13.03
C LYS A 111 2.08 -5.84 -12.19
N PHE A 112 1.23 -6.65 -12.84
CA PHE A 112 0.55 -7.75 -12.18
C PHE A 112 1.32 -9.05 -12.40
N ILE A 113 1.72 -9.67 -11.30
CA ILE A 113 2.50 -10.91 -11.28
C ILE A 113 1.58 -12.01 -10.73
N TYR A 114 1.48 -13.10 -11.44
CA TYR A 114 0.67 -14.23 -11.02
C TYR A 114 1.53 -15.28 -10.32
N ALA A 115 1.25 -15.51 -9.03
CA ALA A 115 1.94 -16.50 -8.22
C ALA A 115 1.01 -17.06 -7.13
N ASN A 116 1.19 -18.32 -6.79
CA ASN A 116 0.42 -18.97 -5.74
C ASN A 116 1.11 -18.86 -4.37
N ASN A 117 2.43 -18.90 -4.36
CA ASN A 117 3.24 -18.84 -3.15
C ASN A 117 4.19 -17.63 -3.17
N PRO A 118 4.54 -17.10 -2.00
CA PRO A 118 5.44 -15.95 -1.89
C PRO A 118 6.83 -16.18 -2.49
N ASP A 119 7.38 -17.38 -2.32
CA ASP A 119 8.74 -17.75 -2.70
C ASP A 119 8.91 -18.10 -4.19
N GLU A 120 7.82 -18.08 -4.97
CA GLU A 120 7.84 -18.34 -6.41
C GLU A 120 8.25 -17.11 -7.23
N VAL A 121 8.25 -15.91 -6.63
CA VAL A 121 8.46 -14.65 -7.35
C VAL A 121 9.90 -14.15 -7.22
N ASP A 122 10.53 -13.92 -8.36
CA ASP A 122 11.81 -13.20 -8.43
C ASP A 122 11.56 -11.75 -8.90
N TYR A 123 11.49 -10.83 -7.95
CA TYR A 123 11.20 -9.42 -8.23
C TYR A 123 12.34 -8.71 -8.95
N SER A 124 13.58 -9.22 -8.87
CA SER A 124 14.71 -8.64 -9.58
C SER A 124 14.54 -8.69 -11.10
N LYS A 125 13.81 -9.70 -11.62
CA LYS A 125 13.47 -9.80 -13.05
C LYS A 125 12.53 -8.69 -13.55
N HIS A 126 11.90 -7.98 -12.62
CA HIS A 126 11.01 -6.86 -12.89
C HIS A 126 11.62 -5.51 -12.51
N ASN A 127 12.95 -5.44 -12.39
CA ASN A 127 13.70 -4.23 -11.98
C ASN A 127 13.25 -3.68 -10.62
N ILE A 128 12.89 -4.57 -9.70
CA ILE A 128 12.49 -4.24 -8.33
C ILE A 128 13.62 -4.64 -7.40
N ASP A 129 14.14 -3.68 -6.65
CA ASP A 129 15.24 -3.91 -5.70
C ASP A 129 14.92 -3.31 -4.35
N LYS A 130 15.28 -4.05 -3.28
CA LYS A 130 15.09 -3.64 -1.88
C LYS A 130 13.66 -3.16 -1.57
N ALA A 131 12.67 -3.75 -2.23
CA ALA A 131 11.27 -3.37 -2.06
C ALA A 131 10.76 -3.62 -0.64
N ILE A 132 9.81 -2.78 -0.22
CA ILE A 132 8.92 -3.09 0.90
C ILE A 132 7.76 -3.89 0.31
N LEU A 133 7.63 -5.15 0.75
CA LEU A 133 6.50 -5.97 0.36
C LEU A 133 5.40 -5.84 1.41
N ILE A 134 4.19 -5.51 0.97
CA ILE A 134 3.01 -5.38 1.83
C ILE A 134 2.08 -6.57 1.55
N ASP A 135 1.95 -7.45 2.53
CA ASP A 135 1.02 -8.60 2.45
C ASP A 135 -0.39 -8.18 2.90
N ASN A 136 -1.31 -8.17 1.95
CA ASN A 136 -2.71 -7.83 2.15
C ASN A 136 -3.63 -9.05 2.17
N THR A 137 -3.07 -10.26 2.16
CA THR A 137 -3.86 -11.49 2.10
C THR A 137 -4.32 -11.95 3.47
N GLY A 138 -3.54 -11.67 4.51
CA GLY A 138 -3.77 -12.17 5.86
C GLY A 138 -3.65 -13.69 6.00
N VAL A 139 -3.15 -14.38 4.96
CA VAL A 139 -2.94 -15.84 4.96
C VAL A 139 -1.77 -16.20 5.87
N TYR A 140 -0.66 -15.48 5.70
CA TYR A 140 0.53 -15.64 6.52
C TYR A 140 0.53 -14.61 7.64
N ARG A 141 0.55 -15.04 8.91
CA ARG A 141 0.49 -14.14 10.06
C ARG A 141 1.62 -14.35 11.05
N ASP A 142 2.36 -15.43 10.92
CA ASP A 142 3.49 -15.80 11.78
C ASP A 142 4.83 -15.51 11.10
N LYS A 143 5.89 -15.53 11.88
CA LYS A 143 7.25 -15.30 11.41
C LYS A 143 7.66 -16.29 10.31
N LYS A 144 7.29 -17.57 10.45
CA LYS A 144 7.63 -18.63 9.49
C LYS A 144 6.98 -18.37 8.12
N GLY A 145 5.70 -18.03 8.10
CA GLY A 145 4.95 -17.76 6.88
C GLY A 145 5.45 -16.48 6.18
N LEU A 146 5.57 -15.38 6.93
CA LEU A 146 6.01 -14.08 6.38
C LEU A 146 7.47 -14.09 5.94
N SER A 147 8.34 -14.90 6.55
CA SER A 147 9.74 -15.06 6.12
C SER A 147 9.88 -15.64 4.71
N LYS A 148 8.85 -16.28 4.17
CA LYS A 148 8.86 -16.76 2.79
C LYS A 148 9.01 -15.61 1.79
N HIS A 149 8.38 -14.46 2.07
CA HIS A 149 8.54 -13.27 1.24
C HIS A 149 9.97 -12.71 1.22
N LEU A 150 10.71 -12.84 2.33
CA LEU A 150 12.11 -12.39 2.40
C LEU A 150 13.07 -13.28 1.62
N LYS A 151 12.66 -14.50 1.26
CA LYS A 151 13.45 -15.38 0.38
C LYS A 151 13.40 -14.95 -1.08
N SER A 152 12.38 -14.21 -1.46
CA SER A 152 12.23 -13.69 -2.82
C SER A 152 13.24 -12.59 -3.10
N LYS A 153 13.99 -12.71 -4.18
CA LYS A 153 14.96 -11.69 -4.57
C LYS A 153 14.27 -10.35 -4.84
N GLY A 154 14.84 -9.27 -4.34
CA GLY A 154 14.31 -7.92 -4.50
C GLY A 154 13.48 -7.41 -3.33
N VAL A 155 13.16 -8.24 -2.31
CA VAL A 155 12.43 -7.84 -1.10
C VAL A 155 13.41 -7.57 0.05
N SER A 156 13.24 -6.45 0.73
CA SER A 156 14.06 -6.06 1.89
C SER A 156 13.31 -6.10 3.22
N LYS A 157 12.05 -5.73 3.21
CA LYS A 157 11.16 -5.68 4.39
C LYS A 157 9.77 -6.19 4.03
N VAL A 158 9.07 -6.75 5.01
CA VAL A 158 7.70 -7.24 4.86
C VAL A 158 6.80 -6.53 5.88
N LEU A 159 5.69 -5.99 5.41
CA LEU A 159 4.64 -5.42 6.23
C LEU A 159 3.35 -6.21 6.02
N LEU A 160 2.81 -6.79 7.10
CA LEU A 160 1.50 -7.44 7.07
C LEU A 160 0.42 -6.42 7.43
N THR A 161 -0.64 -6.31 6.63
CA THR A 161 -1.79 -5.43 6.91
C THR A 161 -2.85 -6.05 7.82
N ALA A 162 -2.43 -6.96 8.68
CA ALA A 162 -3.25 -7.64 9.67
C ALA A 162 -2.43 -7.86 10.96
N PRO A 163 -3.05 -8.27 12.07
CA PRO A 163 -2.32 -8.61 13.27
C PRO A 163 -1.39 -9.80 13.04
N THR A 164 -0.14 -9.66 13.47
CA THR A 164 0.82 -10.76 13.48
C THR A 164 0.53 -11.73 14.63
N LYS A 165 1.00 -12.95 14.47
CA LYS A 165 1.01 -13.97 15.54
C LYS A 165 2.42 -14.16 16.09
N GLY A 166 2.51 -14.46 17.40
CA GLY A 166 3.77 -14.70 18.09
C GLY A 166 4.52 -13.42 18.43
N GLU A 167 5.84 -13.45 18.34
CA GLU A 167 6.73 -12.37 18.80
C GLU A 167 6.93 -11.21 17.82
N LEU A 168 6.27 -11.24 16.67
CA LEU A 168 6.40 -10.18 15.70
C LEU A 168 5.74 -8.88 16.19
N LYS A 169 6.41 -7.76 15.97
CA LYS A 169 5.90 -6.45 16.38
C LYS A 169 4.66 -6.08 15.58
N ASN A 170 3.60 -5.69 16.29
CA ASN A 170 2.45 -4.99 15.73
C ASN A 170 2.63 -3.50 15.97
N ILE A 171 2.62 -2.71 14.91
CA ILE A 171 2.90 -1.28 14.95
C ILE A 171 1.62 -0.50 14.74
N VAL A 172 1.40 0.48 15.62
CA VAL A 172 0.37 1.51 15.50
C VAL A 172 1.06 2.86 15.41
N TYR A 173 0.84 3.55 14.30
CA TYR A 173 1.47 4.87 14.09
C TYR A 173 0.99 5.87 15.15
N GLY A 174 1.90 6.70 15.63
CA GLY A 174 1.63 7.63 16.74
C GLY A 174 1.77 7.01 18.13
N VAL A 175 1.75 5.67 18.23
CA VAL A 175 1.82 4.97 19.55
C VAL A 175 3.20 4.37 19.76
N ASN A 176 3.55 3.37 18.97
CA ASN A 176 4.80 2.61 19.13
C ASN A 176 5.66 2.54 17.85
N HIS A 177 5.40 3.41 16.88
CA HIS A 177 6.17 3.43 15.62
C HIS A 177 7.65 3.79 15.81
N LYS A 178 7.99 4.44 16.92
CA LYS A 178 9.39 4.76 17.28
C LYS A 178 10.18 3.53 17.73
N ASP A 179 9.50 2.42 18.05
CA ASP A 179 10.13 1.16 18.46
C ASP A 179 10.63 0.34 17.26
N ILE A 180 10.39 0.82 16.03
CA ILE A 180 10.88 0.18 14.82
C ILE A 180 12.39 0.40 14.71
N SER A 181 13.11 -0.68 14.50
CA SER A 181 14.56 -0.68 14.26
C SER A 181 14.92 -1.21 12.88
N ASP A 182 16.13 -0.94 12.42
CA ASP A 182 16.62 -1.47 11.13
C ASP A 182 16.73 -3.00 11.11
N LYS A 183 16.76 -3.64 12.28
CA LYS A 183 16.78 -5.08 12.44
C LYS A 183 15.41 -5.72 12.16
N ASP A 184 14.34 -4.93 12.28
CA ASP A 184 12.97 -5.40 12.07
C ASP A 184 12.71 -5.53 10.57
N LYS A 185 12.78 -6.76 10.07
CA LYS A 185 12.53 -7.10 8.66
C LYS A 185 11.06 -7.45 8.39
N ILE A 186 10.33 -7.84 9.44
CA ILE A 186 8.90 -8.23 9.35
C ILE A 186 8.15 -7.48 10.43
N LEU A 187 7.11 -6.75 10.02
CA LEU A 187 6.25 -5.96 10.90
C LEU A 187 4.79 -6.23 10.58
N GLY A 188 3.92 -6.09 11.55
CA GLY A 188 2.47 -6.07 11.38
C GLY A 188 1.90 -4.68 11.61
N ALA A 189 0.87 -4.33 10.86
CA ALA A 189 0.15 -3.06 11.01
C ALA A 189 -0.99 -3.14 12.06
N ALA A 190 -0.99 -4.17 12.90
CA ALA A 190 -2.04 -4.46 13.87
C ALA A 190 -3.45 -4.64 13.25
N SER A 191 -4.51 -4.67 14.06
CA SER A 191 -5.89 -4.76 13.57
C SER A 191 -6.50 -3.39 13.30
N CYS A 192 -7.56 -3.35 12.51
CA CYS A 192 -8.33 -2.11 12.29
C CYS A 192 -8.88 -1.55 13.60
N THR A 193 -9.36 -2.41 14.49
CA THR A 193 -9.84 -2.04 15.82
C THR A 193 -8.72 -1.44 16.68
N THR A 194 -7.55 -2.08 16.70
CA THR A 194 -6.39 -1.57 17.43
C THR A 194 -5.95 -0.21 16.91
N ASN A 195 -5.90 -0.03 15.59
CA ASN A 195 -5.54 1.27 14.99
C ASN A 195 -6.57 2.37 15.28
N ALA A 196 -7.85 2.02 15.43
CA ALA A 196 -8.89 2.99 15.77
C ALA A 196 -8.84 3.41 17.25
N ILE A 197 -8.60 2.47 18.16
CA ILE A 197 -8.78 2.68 19.60
C ILE A 197 -7.48 3.13 20.28
N VAL A 198 -6.34 2.51 19.97
CA VAL A 198 -5.12 2.68 20.76
C VAL A 198 -4.54 4.10 20.70
N PRO A 199 -4.57 4.85 19.59
CA PRO A 199 -4.15 6.25 19.58
C PRO A 199 -4.99 7.13 20.52
N LEU A 200 -6.30 6.88 20.59
CA LEU A 200 -7.20 7.60 21.50
C LEU A 200 -6.90 7.23 22.96
N LEU A 201 -6.76 5.94 23.25
CA LEU A 201 -6.39 5.48 24.60
C LEU A 201 -5.06 6.04 25.06
N LYS A 202 -4.08 6.14 24.14
CA LYS A 202 -2.78 6.76 24.45
C LYS A 202 -2.96 8.21 24.89
N ALA A 203 -3.69 9.01 24.14
CA ALA A 203 -3.93 10.41 24.47
C ALA A 203 -4.64 10.59 25.82
N ILE A 204 -5.66 9.75 26.11
CA ILE A 204 -6.36 9.76 27.38
C ILE A 204 -5.43 9.32 28.52
N SER A 205 -4.65 8.28 28.31
CA SER A 205 -3.74 7.74 29.34
C SER A 205 -2.61 8.70 29.69
N GLU A 206 -2.10 9.46 28.72
CA GLU A 206 -1.03 10.46 28.95
C GLU A 206 -1.52 11.65 29.76
N GLU A 207 -2.79 12.04 29.63
CA GLU A 207 -3.36 13.21 30.29
C GLU A 207 -4.04 12.88 31.62
N TYR A 208 -4.80 11.79 31.68
CA TYR A 208 -5.67 11.45 32.83
C TYR A 208 -5.33 10.13 33.51
N GLY A 209 -4.53 9.27 32.87
CA GLY A 209 -4.40 7.88 33.27
C GLY A 209 -5.61 7.04 32.89
N ILE A 210 -5.44 5.71 32.93
CA ILE A 210 -6.53 4.75 32.69
C ILE A 210 -6.36 3.61 33.70
N ASP A 211 -7.36 3.43 34.59
CA ASP A 211 -7.38 2.31 35.53
C ASP A 211 -7.96 1.05 34.91
N ASN A 212 -9.09 1.18 34.23
CA ASN A 212 -9.84 0.06 33.68
C ASN A 212 -10.49 0.41 32.33
N GLY A 213 -10.69 -0.59 31.50
CA GLY A 213 -11.39 -0.44 30.22
C GLY A 213 -12.18 -1.71 29.86
N CYS A 214 -13.31 -1.52 29.18
CA CYS A 214 -14.12 -2.61 28.65
C CYS A 214 -14.44 -2.37 27.18
N LEU A 215 -14.10 -3.34 26.33
CA LEU A 215 -14.49 -3.34 24.92
C LEU A 215 -15.71 -4.24 24.73
N LEU A 216 -16.84 -3.63 24.39
CA LEU A 216 -18.07 -4.36 24.15
C LEU A 216 -18.25 -4.67 22.66
N TYR A 217 -18.39 -5.94 22.35
CA TYR A 217 -18.83 -6.41 21.04
C TYR A 217 -20.35 -6.41 21.02
N THR A 218 -20.95 -5.37 20.45
CA THR A 218 -22.40 -5.16 20.51
C THR A 218 -23.16 -5.79 19.34
N SER A 219 -22.51 -6.03 18.23
CA SER A 219 -23.12 -6.75 17.09
C SER A 219 -22.05 -7.17 16.07
N PRO A 220 -22.26 -8.29 15.36
CA PRO A 220 -21.43 -8.62 14.23
C PRO A 220 -21.54 -7.51 13.16
N SER A 221 -20.42 -7.16 12.56
CA SER A 221 -20.41 -6.28 11.38
C SER A 221 -21.26 -6.93 10.27
N PRO A 222 -21.98 -6.17 9.44
CA PRO A 222 -22.61 -6.74 8.24
C PRO A 222 -21.68 -7.57 7.37
N ARG A 223 -20.37 -7.33 7.46
CA ARG A 223 -19.35 -8.16 6.77
C ARG A 223 -19.12 -9.52 7.40
N ASP A 224 -19.48 -9.70 8.67
CA ASP A 224 -19.32 -10.96 9.40
C ASP A 224 -20.55 -11.87 9.21
N LEU A 225 -21.60 -11.34 8.60
CA LEU A 225 -22.85 -12.05 8.29
C LEU A 225 -22.84 -12.70 6.91
N ASP A 226 -21.86 -12.39 6.06
CA ASP A 226 -21.72 -12.93 4.70
C ASP A 226 -20.76 -14.14 4.63
N LEU A 227 -20.71 -14.95 5.70
CA LEU A 227 -19.95 -16.20 5.77
C LEU A 227 -20.84 -17.41 5.58
#